data_fbf6464c76c55bc461e4a602ef5f2f64
#
_entry.id   fbf6464c76c55bc461e4a602ef5f2f64
#
_cell.length_a   1.000
_cell.length_b   1.000
_cell.length_c   1.000
_cell.angle_alpha   90.00
_cell.angle_beta   90.00
_cell.angle_gamma   90.00
#
_symmetry.space_group_name_H-M   'P 1'
#
loop_
_entity.id
_entity.type
_entity.pdbx_description
1 polymer ?
#
loop_
_entity_poly.entity_id
_entity_poly.type
_entity_poly.pdbx_seq_one_letter_code
_entity_poly.pdbx_strand_id
1 'polypeptide(L)'
;MHAQSYGWLGWVKNGAPSGTAGYAKRLEGIQIVVVKKGASFNTRMGNINSAYALGYYAKAGTSPVVNAKNTSNADPQIAGEAQTNVTYRTHVQSYGWQAWKYNGQMSGTSGQAKRLEGINIRLSNQQYSGDIVYTTHVQSYGWQGNENNQSTWRKNGVMSGTSGEAKRLEAIRINLTGEMAKHYDIYYRVHAQSFGWLDWAKNGAPSGTAGYAKRLEGIQIILVPKGQAAPAKNYGGITSVRASYIAK
;
A
#
# COMPACT_ATOMS: atom_id res chain seq x y z
N MET A 1 19.54 -10.49 -14.19
CA MET A 1 20.21 -10.61 -12.86
C MET A 1 21.52 -11.34 -13.05
N HIS A 2 22.60 -10.91 -12.40
CA HIS A 2 23.91 -11.59 -12.38
C HIS A 2 24.02 -12.40 -11.09
N ALA A 3 24.25 -13.71 -11.24
CA ALA A 3 24.40 -14.62 -10.12
C ALA A 3 25.79 -15.27 -10.12
N GLN A 4 26.38 -15.46 -8.94
CA GLN A 4 27.69 -16.08 -8.75
C GLN A 4 27.80 -17.42 -9.49
N SER A 5 28.84 -17.62 -10.27
CA SER A 5 29.11 -18.80 -11.10
C SER A 5 28.16 -19.02 -12.28
N TYR A 6 27.07 -18.25 -12.38
CA TYR A 6 26.12 -18.32 -13.50
C TYR A 6 26.27 -17.14 -14.47
N GLY A 7 26.85 -16.01 -14.00
CA GLY A 7 26.87 -14.81 -14.82
C GLY A 7 25.49 -14.19 -14.98
N TRP A 8 25.26 -13.50 -16.09
CA TRP A 8 23.98 -12.90 -16.39
C TRP A 8 22.96 -13.95 -16.83
N LEU A 9 21.85 -14.03 -16.07
CA LEU A 9 20.71 -14.88 -16.36
C LEU A 9 19.79 -14.21 -17.38
N GLY A 10 18.92 -14.98 -18.01
CA GLY A 10 17.91 -14.48 -18.95
C GLY A 10 16.98 -13.44 -18.32
N TRP A 11 16.37 -12.64 -19.15
CA TRP A 11 15.40 -11.65 -18.72
C TRP A 11 14.10 -12.30 -18.24
N VAL A 12 13.54 -11.75 -17.17
CA VAL A 12 12.21 -12.09 -16.65
C VAL A 12 11.34 -10.86 -16.63
N LYS A 13 10.02 -11.03 -16.64
CA LYS A 13 9.05 -9.93 -16.66
C LYS A 13 7.91 -10.17 -15.68
N ASN A 14 7.27 -9.08 -15.30
CA ASN A 14 5.98 -9.09 -14.59
C ASN A 14 5.97 -9.97 -13.31
N GLY A 15 6.96 -9.79 -12.46
CA GLY A 15 7.03 -10.49 -11.19
C GLY A 15 7.52 -11.93 -11.25
N ALA A 16 7.89 -12.45 -12.43
CA ALA A 16 8.51 -13.77 -12.52
C ALA A 16 9.84 -13.79 -11.74
N PRO A 17 10.16 -14.91 -11.05
CA PRO A 17 11.37 -15.01 -10.26
C PRO A 17 12.62 -14.89 -11.12
N SER A 18 13.65 -14.23 -10.61
CA SER A 18 14.96 -14.13 -11.26
C SER A 18 16.05 -14.46 -10.25
N GLY A 19 16.99 -15.30 -10.65
CA GLY A 19 18.09 -15.71 -9.79
C GLY A 19 18.24 -17.21 -9.65
N THR A 20 18.74 -17.64 -8.50
CA THR A 20 18.93 -19.04 -8.15
C THR A 20 18.36 -19.36 -6.78
N ALA A 21 17.86 -20.59 -6.60
CA ALA A 21 17.42 -21.08 -5.29
C ALA A 21 18.04 -22.44 -4.98
N GLY A 22 18.46 -22.65 -3.74
CA GLY A 22 19.06 -23.89 -3.27
C GLY A 22 20.51 -24.15 -3.73
N TYR A 23 21.12 -23.21 -4.45
CA TYR A 23 22.49 -23.34 -4.94
C TYR A 23 23.53 -22.56 -4.13
N ALA A 24 23.10 -21.88 -3.06
CA ALA A 24 23.97 -21.02 -2.25
C ALA A 24 24.78 -20.00 -3.07
N LYS A 25 24.19 -19.46 -4.15
CA LYS A 25 24.83 -18.45 -5.03
C LYS A 25 24.31 -17.06 -4.70
N ARG A 26 25.22 -16.13 -4.48
CA ARG A 26 24.88 -14.73 -4.18
C ARG A 26 24.46 -13.99 -5.45
N LEU A 27 23.60 -13.03 -5.27
CA LEU A 27 23.30 -12.03 -6.29
C LEU A 27 24.46 -11.01 -6.33
N GLU A 28 24.94 -10.73 -7.52
CA GLU A 28 26.08 -9.82 -7.76
C GLU A 28 25.69 -8.57 -8.56
N GLY A 29 24.61 -8.64 -9.34
CA GLY A 29 24.12 -7.50 -10.09
C GLY A 29 22.68 -7.67 -10.56
N ILE A 30 22.00 -6.54 -10.74
CA ILE A 30 20.64 -6.50 -11.27
C ILE A 30 20.51 -5.41 -12.32
N GLN A 31 19.79 -5.70 -13.40
CA GLN A 31 19.29 -4.71 -14.34
C GLN A 31 17.77 -4.72 -14.34
N ILE A 32 17.19 -3.54 -14.34
CA ILE A 32 15.73 -3.34 -14.37
C ILE A 32 15.43 -2.35 -15.48
N VAL A 33 14.51 -2.71 -16.36
CA VAL A 33 14.07 -1.86 -17.47
C VAL A 33 12.54 -1.83 -17.47
N VAL A 34 12.00 -0.64 -17.61
CA VAL A 34 10.56 -0.44 -17.83
C VAL A 34 10.34 -0.27 -19.33
N VAL A 35 9.49 -1.11 -19.90
CA VAL A 35 9.17 -1.10 -21.32
C VAL A 35 7.68 -0.81 -21.50
N LYS A 36 7.35 0.12 -22.42
CA LYS A 36 5.95 0.39 -22.77
C LYS A 36 5.30 -0.91 -23.27
N LYS A 37 4.08 -1.17 -22.80
CA LYS A 37 3.33 -2.35 -23.23
C LYS A 37 3.17 -2.37 -24.77
N GLY A 38 3.45 -3.52 -25.37
CA GLY A 38 3.43 -3.69 -26.82
C GLY A 38 4.70 -3.25 -27.54
N ALA A 39 5.66 -2.60 -26.86
CA ALA A 39 6.95 -2.28 -27.46
C ALA A 39 7.87 -3.49 -27.50
N SER A 40 8.73 -3.56 -28.52
CA SER A 40 9.77 -4.56 -28.63
C SER A 40 10.80 -4.39 -27.51
N PHE A 41 11.22 -5.47 -26.89
CA PHE A 41 12.27 -5.46 -25.89
C PHE A 41 13.56 -6.07 -26.45
N ASN A 42 14.64 -5.29 -26.41
CA ASN A 42 15.96 -5.79 -26.81
C ASN A 42 16.63 -6.55 -25.65
N THR A 43 16.67 -7.87 -25.75
CA THR A 43 17.28 -8.75 -24.74
C THR A 43 18.79 -8.61 -24.61
N ARG A 44 19.45 -7.91 -25.55
CA ARG A 44 20.90 -7.63 -25.54
C ARG A 44 21.22 -6.22 -25.05
N MET A 45 20.28 -5.56 -24.37
CA MET A 45 20.48 -4.21 -23.86
C MET A 45 21.69 -4.13 -22.91
N GLY A 46 22.54 -3.13 -23.12
CA GLY A 46 23.73 -2.89 -22.28
C GLY A 46 24.90 -3.81 -22.54
N ASN A 47 25.03 -4.40 -23.76
CA ASN A 47 26.09 -5.34 -24.13
C ASN A 47 26.23 -6.57 -23.23
N ILE A 48 25.16 -6.91 -22.52
CA ILE A 48 25.13 -8.06 -21.63
C ILE A 48 24.52 -9.24 -22.38
N ASN A 49 25.36 -10.18 -22.75
CA ASN A 49 24.93 -11.50 -23.21
C ASN A 49 24.60 -12.34 -21.98
N SER A 50 23.33 -12.72 -21.82
CA SER A 50 23.01 -13.73 -20.82
C SER A 50 23.54 -15.08 -21.29
N ALA A 51 24.45 -15.68 -20.53
CA ALA A 51 24.97 -17.01 -20.80
C ALA A 51 23.91 -18.11 -20.65
N TYR A 52 22.80 -17.77 -19.99
CA TYR A 52 21.72 -18.70 -19.66
C TYR A 52 20.39 -18.22 -20.22
N ALA A 53 19.67 -19.13 -20.87
CA ALA A 53 18.38 -18.83 -21.50
C ALA A 53 17.28 -18.54 -20.45
N LEU A 54 17.35 -19.18 -19.28
CA LEU A 54 16.37 -18.99 -18.21
C LEU A 54 16.79 -17.88 -17.26
N GLY A 55 15.83 -17.11 -16.80
CA GLY A 55 16.05 -16.05 -15.80
C GLY A 55 16.11 -16.56 -14.35
N TYR A 56 15.75 -17.83 -14.14
CA TYR A 56 15.71 -18.45 -12.82
C TYR A 56 16.09 -19.93 -12.85
N TYR A 57 16.90 -20.35 -11.89
CA TYR A 57 17.32 -21.74 -11.69
C TYR A 57 17.08 -22.16 -10.25
N ALA A 58 16.40 -23.28 -10.03
CA ALA A 58 16.18 -23.88 -8.73
C ALA A 58 16.75 -25.28 -8.66
N LYS A 59 17.37 -25.64 -7.54
CA LYS A 59 17.76 -27.01 -7.24
C LYS A 59 16.50 -27.84 -6.98
N ALA A 60 16.48 -29.11 -7.42
CA ALA A 60 15.36 -30.02 -7.13
C ALA A 60 15.02 -30.03 -5.63
N GLY A 61 13.74 -29.87 -5.30
CA GLY A 61 13.25 -29.75 -3.93
C GLY A 61 13.27 -28.33 -3.33
N THR A 62 13.83 -27.34 -4.05
CA THR A 62 13.68 -25.93 -3.69
C THR A 62 12.66 -25.30 -4.61
N SER A 63 11.44 -25.11 -4.10
CA SER A 63 10.47 -24.23 -4.78
C SER A 63 10.92 -22.80 -4.58
N PRO A 64 10.85 -21.93 -5.62
CA PRO A 64 10.85 -20.51 -5.34
C PRO A 64 9.71 -20.29 -4.35
N VAL A 65 9.97 -19.56 -3.27
CA VAL A 65 8.89 -18.98 -2.48
C VAL A 65 8.27 -17.89 -3.34
N VAL A 66 7.63 -18.28 -4.42
CA VAL A 66 6.55 -17.49 -4.99
C VAL A 66 5.51 -17.63 -3.89
N ASN A 67 5.27 -16.58 -3.13
CA ASN A 67 4.12 -16.56 -2.26
C ASN A 67 2.92 -16.79 -3.16
N ALA A 68 2.51 -18.05 -3.31
CA ALA A 68 1.33 -18.45 -4.08
C ALA A 68 0.04 -17.80 -3.52
N LYS A 69 0.14 -17.12 -2.37
CA LYS A 69 -0.90 -16.27 -1.83
C LYS A 69 -1.10 -14.95 -2.59
N ASN A 70 -0.18 -14.56 -3.47
CA ASN A 70 -0.41 -13.43 -4.36
C ASN A 70 -1.16 -13.79 -5.65
N THR A 71 -1.40 -15.06 -5.94
CA THR A 71 -2.15 -15.47 -7.13
C THR A 71 -3.67 -15.48 -6.92
N SER A 72 -4.16 -15.44 -5.68
CA SER A 72 -5.59 -15.36 -5.38
C SER A 72 -6.11 -13.96 -5.07
N ASN A 73 -5.20 -12.98 -4.97
CA ASN A 73 -5.49 -11.54 -4.98
C ASN A 73 -4.78 -10.90 -6.17
N ALA A 74 -4.89 -11.52 -7.35
CA ALA A 74 -4.64 -10.82 -8.58
C ALA A 74 -5.61 -9.63 -8.58
N ASP A 75 -5.08 -8.47 -8.21
CA ASP A 75 -5.62 -7.20 -8.66
C ASP A 75 -5.93 -7.43 -10.15
N PRO A 76 -7.19 -7.33 -10.60
CA PRO A 76 -7.50 -7.49 -12.01
C PRO A 76 -6.73 -6.38 -12.73
N GLN A 77 -5.50 -6.68 -13.13
CA GLN A 77 -4.69 -5.80 -13.95
C GLN A 77 -5.45 -5.64 -15.26
N ILE A 78 -6.19 -4.55 -15.35
CA ILE A 78 -6.68 -4.06 -16.63
C ILE A 78 -5.43 -3.83 -17.45
N ALA A 79 -5.25 -4.69 -18.42
CA ALA A 79 -4.12 -4.68 -19.29
C ALA A 79 -4.11 -3.34 -20.07
N GLY A 80 -3.16 -2.45 -19.79
CA GLY A 80 -2.82 -1.43 -20.76
C GLY A 80 -2.57 -0.02 -20.29
N GLU A 81 -3.00 0.42 -19.11
CA GLU A 81 -2.77 1.79 -18.64
C GLU A 81 -2.09 1.82 -17.27
N ALA A 82 -1.29 2.84 -17.01
CA ALA A 82 -0.70 3.05 -15.69
C ALA A 82 -1.84 3.22 -14.68
N GLN A 83 -2.09 2.20 -13.86
CA GLN A 83 -3.20 2.19 -12.92
C GLN A 83 -3.06 3.35 -11.92
N THR A 84 -4.16 4.05 -11.69
CA THR A 84 -4.22 5.03 -10.60
C THR A 84 -3.99 4.34 -9.26
N ASN A 85 -3.07 4.86 -8.47
CA ASN A 85 -2.73 4.32 -7.16
C ASN A 85 -2.99 5.34 -6.06
N VAL A 86 -3.40 4.87 -4.89
CA VAL A 86 -3.29 5.64 -3.66
C VAL A 86 -1.94 5.37 -3.02
N THR A 87 -1.19 6.43 -2.70
CA THR A 87 0.08 6.36 -1.98
C THR A 87 -0.03 7.13 -0.67
N TYR A 88 0.56 6.57 0.39
CA TYR A 88 0.46 7.14 1.72
C TYR A 88 1.66 6.80 2.58
N ARG A 89 1.92 7.62 3.59
CA ARG A 89 2.91 7.39 4.63
C ARG A 89 2.44 7.93 5.96
N THR A 90 2.91 7.34 7.05
CA THR A 90 2.57 7.74 8.42
C THR A 90 3.79 8.23 9.18
N HIS A 91 3.58 9.20 10.06
CA HIS A 91 4.52 9.57 11.12
C HIS A 91 4.22 8.70 12.33
N VAL A 92 5.22 7.95 12.79
CA VAL A 92 5.10 6.99 13.89
C VAL A 92 5.96 7.43 15.05
N GLN A 93 5.40 7.33 16.27
CA GLN A 93 6.14 7.59 17.51
C GLN A 93 7.51 6.92 17.52
N SER A 94 8.55 7.66 17.80
CA SER A 94 9.97 7.24 17.87
C SER A 94 10.61 6.85 16.54
N TYR A 95 9.83 6.65 15.45
CA TYR A 95 10.34 6.26 14.14
C TYR A 95 10.29 7.39 13.12
N GLY A 96 9.48 8.43 13.36
CA GLY A 96 9.28 9.51 12.40
C GLY A 96 8.49 9.09 11.16
N TRP A 97 8.69 9.82 10.07
CA TRP A 97 8.03 9.53 8.81
C TRP A 97 8.56 8.23 8.19
N GLN A 98 7.62 7.31 7.92
CA GLN A 98 7.94 6.06 7.25
C GLN A 98 8.00 6.25 5.73
N ALA A 99 8.57 5.25 5.05
CA ALA A 99 8.56 5.18 3.59
C ALA A 99 7.11 5.14 3.05
N TRP A 100 6.93 5.70 1.84
CA TRP A 100 5.65 5.65 1.14
C TRP A 100 5.20 4.21 0.88
N LYS A 101 3.94 3.96 1.12
CA LYS A 101 3.20 2.73 0.84
C LYS A 101 2.15 3.00 -0.23
N TYR A 102 1.65 1.95 -0.87
CA TYR A 102 0.64 2.08 -1.91
C TYR A 102 -0.36 0.91 -1.86
N ASN A 103 -1.55 1.13 -2.35
CA ASN A 103 -2.62 0.16 -2.59
C ASN A 103 -2.63 -1.04 -1.63
N GLY A 104 -3.14 -0.85 -0.42
CA GLY A 104 -3.34 -1.92 0.57
C GLY A 104 -2.11 -2.34 1.36
N GLN A 105 -0.90 -1.80 1.07
CA GLN A 105 0.25 -2.06 1.92
C GLN A 105 0.07 -1.39 3.30
N MET A 106 0.53 -2.03 4.36
CA MET A 106 0.47 -1.45 5.69
C MET A 106 1.49 -0.32 5.87
N SER A 107 1.04 0.84 6.37
CA SER A 107 1.87 1.91 6.91
C SER A 107 1.63 2.02 8.40
N GLY A 108 2.67 2.27 9.18
CA GLY A 108 2.62 2.22 10.64
C GLY A 108 3.25 0.94 11.19
N THR A 109 2.82 0.54 12.37
CA THR A 109 3.30 -0.66 13.07
C THR A 109 2.13 -1.53 13.53
N SER A 110 2.40 -2.78 13.84
CA SER A 110 1.45 -3.70 14.48
C SER A 110 2.15 -4.43 15.62
N GLY A 111 1.52 -4.47 16.80
CA GLY A 111 2.06 -5.12 17.99
C GLY A 111 3.25 -4.42 18.66
N GLN A 112 3.64 -3.22 18.23
CA GLN A 112 4.80 -2.48 18.79
C GLN A 112 4.38 -1.36 19.75
N ALA A 113 3.11 -1.19 20.01
CA ALA A 113 2.57 -0.16 20.88
C ALA A 113 3.00 1.28 20.50
N LYS A 114 3.26 1.54 19.20
CA LYS A 114 3.66 2.85 18.66
C LYS A 114 2.47 3.55 18.03
N ARG A 115 2.20 4.80 18.44
CA ARG A 115 1.07 5.57 17.90
C ARG A 115 1.41 6.16 16.52
N LEU A 116 0.40 6.28 15.69
CA LEU A 116 0.43 7.18 14.54
C LEU A 116 0.19 8.61 15.03
N GLU A 117 0.96 9.56 14.52
CA GLU A 117 0.88 10.99 14.88
C GLU A 117 0.45 11.84 13.68
N GLY A 118 0.80 11.45 12.47
CA GLY A 118 0.42 12.15 11.24
C GLY A 118 0.38 11.21 10.03
N ILE A 119 -0.28 11.68 8.97
CA ILE A 119 -0.42 10.95 7.71
C ILE A 119 -0.39 11.92 6.52
N ASN A 120 0.27 11.50 5.45
CA ASN A 120 0.13 12.10 4.12
C ASN A 120 -0.49 11.07 3.19
N ILE A 121 -1.48 11.48 2.37
CA ILE A 121 -2.14 10.61 1.40
C ILE A 121 -2.25 11.36 0.08
N ARG A 122 -1.89 10.72 -1.03
CA ARG A 122 -1.98 11.29 -2.38
C ARG A 122 -2.34 10.22 -3.41
N LEU A 123 -2.83 10.65 -4.55
CA LEU A 123 -2.99 9.81 -5.73
C LEU A 123 -1.71 9.87 -6.58
N SER A 124 -1.41 8.81 -7.30
CA SER A 124 -0.35 8.74 -8.31
C SER A 124 -0.87 8.04 -9.56
N ASN A 125 -0.31 8.39 -10.72
CA ASN A 125 -0.77 7.92 -12.04
C ASN A 125 -2.29 8.15 -12.23
N GLN A 126 -2.76 9.33 -11.84
CA GLN A 126 -4.17 9.66 -11.82
C GLN A 126 -4.72 9.79 -13.24
N GLN A 127 -5.72 8.97 -13.58
CA GLN A 127 -6.35 8.95 -14.90
C GLN A 127 -7.56 9.88 -15.00
N TYR A 128 -8.18 10.22 -13.87
CA TYR A 128 -9.39 11.04 -13.81
C TYR A 128 -9.15 12.25 -12.91
N SER A 129 -9.79 13.38 -13.23
CA SER A 129 -9.72 14.59 -12.40
C SER A 129 -10.39 14.38 -11.05
N GLY A 130 -9.93 15.08 -10.03
CA GLY A 130 -10.44 15.02 -8.67
C GLY A 130 -9.32 14.91 -7.65
N ASP A 131 -9.70 15.02 -6.39
CA ASP A 131 -8.76 15.00 -5.26
C ASP A 131 -9.01 13.78 -4.37
N ILE A 132 -7.99 13.39 -3.61
CA ILE A 132 -8.16 12.60 -2.40
C ILE A 132 -8.19 13.55 -1.21
N VAL A 133 -9.26 13.49 -0.42
CA VAL A 133 -9.48 14.33 0.75
C VAL A 133 -9.56 13.50 2.01
N TYR A 134 -9.02 13.99 3.12
CA TYR A 134 -8.97 13.24 4.37
C TYR A 134 -8.86 14.15 5.59
N THR A 135 -9.36 13.64 6.71
CA THR A 135 -9.25 14.27 8.02
C THR A 135 -8.98 13.23 9.09
N THR A 136 -8.27 13.61 10.13
CA THR A 136 -7.94 12.75 11.28
C THR A 136 -8.51 13.32 12.56
N HIS A 137 -8.97 12.42 13.44
CA HIS A 137 -9.26 12.74 14.84
C HIS A 137 -7.97 12.60 15.65
N VAL A 138 -7.57 13.71 16.28
CA VAL A 138 -6.32 13.82 17.02
C VAL A 138 -6.62 13.99 18.50
N GLN A 139 -5.86 13.33 19.34
CA GLN A 139 -5.91 13.46 20.79
C GLN A 139 -5.96 14.94 21.21
N SER A 140 -6.94 15.31 22.03
CA SER A 140 -7.18 16.65 22.57
C SER A 140 -7.64 17.71 21.55
N TYR A 141 -7.50 17.46 20.23
CA TYR A 141 -7.88 18.41 19.18
C TYR A 141 -9.20 18.05 18.48
N GLY A 142 -9.59 16.77 18.54
CA GLY A 142 -10.72 16.29 17.78
C GLY A 142 -10.43 16.17 16.28
N TRP A 143 -11.47 16.26 15.46
CA TRP A 143 -11.34 16.23 14.01
C TRP A 143 -10.66 17.49 13.46
N GLN A 144 -9.64 17.30 12.63
CA GLN A 144 -8.92 18.39 11.98
C GLN A 144 -9.65 18.87 10.72
N GLY A 145 -10.69 19.60 10.91
CA GLY A 145 -11.66 20.01 9.91
C GLY A 145 -13.07 19.55 10.30
N ASN A 146 -14.08 20.13 9.69
CA ASN A 146 -15.45 19.73 9.97
C ASN A 146 -15.70 18.32 9.38
N GLU A 147 -16.04 17.34 10.22
CA GLU A 147 -16.23 15.96 9.78
C GLU A 147 -17.36 15.77 8.76
N ASN A 148 -18.30 16.70 8.71
CA ASN A 148 -19.45 16.69 7.79
C ASN A 148 -19.23 17.63 6.58
N ASN A 149 -18.11 18.36 6.52
CA ASN A 149 -17.78 19.24 5.41
C ASN A 149 -16.39 18.93 4.85
N GLN A 150 -16.34 18.11 3.82
CA GLN A 150 -15.11 17.65 3.18
C GLN A 150 -14.27 18.78 2.56
N SER A 151 -14.83 19.96 2.30
CA SER A 151 -14.05 21.09 1.78
C SER A 151 -13.02 21.61 2.78
N THR A 152 -13.19 21.30 4.06
CA THR A 152 -12.27 21.66 5.13
C THR A 152 -11.19 20.60 5.40
N TRP A 153 -11.26 19.44 4.74
CA TRP A 153 -10.31 18.35 4.92
C TRP A 153 -8.99 18.63 4.22
N ARG A 154 -7.94 17.97 4.66
CA ARG A 154 -6.64 17.96 3.96
C ARG A 154 -6.76 17.20 2.66
N LYS A 155 -5.90 17.54 1.68
CA LYS A 155 -5.93 16.90 0.36
C LYS A 155 -4.53 16.70 -0.23
N ASN A 156 -4.43 15.73 -1.13
CA ASN A 156 -3.32 15.55 -2.07
C ASN A 156 -1.93 15.65 -1.45
N GLY A 157 -1.69 14.91 -0.36
CA GLY A 157 -0.39 14.85 0.29
C GLY A 157 -0.16 15.89 1.40
N VAL A 158 -1.09 16.80 1.65
CA VAL A 158 -0.99 17.71 2.80
C VAL A 158 -1.16 16.91 4.09
N MET A 159 -0.30 17.10 5.08
CA MET A 159 -0.34 16.37 6.34
C MET A 159 -1.66 16.59 7.09
N SER A 160 -2.26 15.49 7.57
CA SER A 160 -3.28 15.48 8.62
C SER A 160 -2.72 14.79 9.86
N GLY A 161 -3.02 15.30 11.03
CA GLY A 161 -2.41 14.90 12.30
C GLY A 161 -1.42 15.95 12.80
N THR A 162 -0.47 15.53 13.61
CA THR A 162 0.57 16.38 14.20
C THR A 162 1.96 15.78 13.97
N SER A 163 2.99 16.61 14.14
CA SER A 163 4.39 16.16 14.12
C SER A 163 5.13 16.88 15.23
N GLY A 164 5.83 16.13 16.08
CA GLY A 164 6.56 16.69 17.21
C GLY A 164 5.73 17.03 18.46
N GLU A 165 4.41 16.83 18.42
CA GLU A 165 3.52 17.16 19.53
C GLU A 165 3.14 15.96 20.40
N ALA A 166 3.63 14.79 20.09
CA ALA A 166 3.32 13.55 20.80
C ALA A 166 1.81 13.25 20.92
N LYS A 167 1.00 13.71 19.95
CA LYS A 167 -0.45 13.48 19.92
C LYS A 167 -0.78 12.28 19.01
N ARG A 168 -1.59 11.36 19.53
CA ARG A 168 -2.01 10.18 18.75
C ARG A 168 -3.15 10.51 17.80
N LEU A 169 -3.18 9.81 16.68
CA LEU A 169 -4.39 9.68 15.87
C LEU A 169 -5.32 8.65 16.51
N GLU A 170 -6.62 8.91 16.50
CA GLU A 170 -7.66 8.05 17.07
C GLU A 170 -8.63 7.55 16.01
N ALA A 171 -8.88 8.33 14.95
CA ALA A 171 -9.70 7.96 13.81
C ALA A 171 -9.30 8.73 12.55
N ILE A 172 -9.79 8.26 11.40
CA ILE A 172 -9.56 8.87 10.09
C ILE A 172 -10.81 8.73 9.21
N ARG A 173 -11.04 9.72 8.35
CA ARG A 173 -11.98 9.68 7.22
C ARG A 173 -11.22 9.99 5.95
N ILE A 174 -11.48 9.27 4.87
CA ILE A 174 -10.84 9.46 3.57
C ILE A 174 -11.90 9.36 2.48
N ASN A 175 -11.91 10.29 1.54
CA ASN A 175 -12.81 10.25 0.39
C ASN A 175 -12.11 10.70 -0.89
N LEU A 176 -12.76 10.44 -2.02
CA LEU A 176 -12.40 10.94 -3.34
C LEU A 176 -13.39 12.00 -3.76
N THR A 177 -12.96 12.92 -4.63
CA THR A 177 -13.82 13.95 -5.22
C THR A 177 -13.75 13.91 -6.75
N GLY A 178 -14.62 14.68 -7.40
CA GLY A 178 -14.60 14.82 -8.86
C GLY A 178 -14.84 13.50 -9.61
N GLU A 179 -14.22 13.39 -10.79
CA GLU A 179 -14.33 12.17 -11.61
C GLU A 179 -13.70 10.95 -10.94
N MET A 180 -12.65 11.13 -10.12
CA MET A 180 -12.08 10.03 -9.35
C MET A 180 -13.14 9.29 -8.52
N ALA A 181 -14.06 10.02 -7.88
CA ALA A 181 -15.14 9.44 -7.07
C ALA A 181 -16.19 8.68 -7.89
N LYS A 182 -16.29 8.96 -9.20
CA LYS A 182 -17.21 8.25 -10.11
C LYS A 182 -16.62 6.93 -10.60
N HIS A 183 -15.29 6.85 -10.69
CA HIS A 183 -14.59 5.67 -11.23
C HIS A 183 -14.04 4.74 -10.17
N TYR A 184 -13.79 5.23 -8.94
CA TYR A 184 -13.20 4.44 -7.85
C TYR A 184 -14.00 4.58 -6.55
N ASP A 185 -13.93 3.54 -5.75
CA ASP A 185 -14.21 3.54 -4.31
C ASP A 185 -12.88 3.55 -3.56
N ILE A 186 -12.79 4.29 -2.46
CA ILE A 186 -11.64 4.24 -1.56
C ILE A 186 -12.03 3.47 -0.30
N TYR A 187 -11.28 2.40 -0.02
CA TYR A 187 -11.41 1.61 1.19
C TYR A 187 -10.20 1.82 2.10
N TYR A 188 -10.42 1.85 3.38
CA TYR A 188 -9.36 1.98 4.37
C TYR A 188 -9.75 1.33 5.67
N ARG A 189 -8.75 0.81 6.38
CA ARG A 189 -8.90 0.25 7.72
C ARG A 189 -7.69 0.56 8.57
N VAL A 190 -7.87 0.55 9.90
CA VAL A 190 -6.82 0.86 10.85
C VAL A 190 -6.64 -0.24 11.90
N HIS A 191 -5.43 -0.34 12.44
CA HIS A 191 -5.14 -1.07 13.65
C HIS A 191 -5.26 -0.11 14.84
N ALA A 192 -6.18 -0.37 15.76
CA ALA A 192 -6.43 0.43 16.95
C ALA A 192 -6.00 -0.32 18.21
N GLN A 193 -5.34 0.39 19.12
CA GLN A 193 -4.91 -0.15 20.42
C GLN A 193 -6.07 -0.85 21.14
N SER A 194 -5.85 -2.06 21.64
CA SER A 194 -6.82 -2.93 22.33
C SER A 194 -7.96 -3.47 21.48
N PHE A 195 -8.14 -2.98 20.23
CA PHE A 195 -9.20 -3.42 19.34
C PHE A 195 -8.65 -4.27 18.16
N GLY A 196 -7.35 -4.16 17.85
CA GLY A 196 -6.77 -4.82 16.70
C GLY A 196 -7.16 -4.15 15.38
N TRP A 197 -7.13 -4.91 14.29
CA TRP A 197 -7.56 -4.43 12.99
C TRP A 197 -9.08 -4.34 12.92
N LEU A 198 -9.55 -3.13 12.61
CA LEU A 198 -10.96 -2.85 12.36
C LEU A 198 -11.33 -3.20 10.93
N ASP A 199 -12.63 -3.34 10.64
CA ASP A 199 -13.11 -3.62 9.28
C ASP A 199 -12.93 -2.42 8.35
N TRP A 200 -13.14 -2.64 7.06
CA TRP A 200 -13.00 -1.61 6.05
C TRP A 200 -14.07 -0.52 6.16
N ALA A 201 -13.64 0.71 6.26
CA ALA A 201 -14.44 1.88 5.99
C ALA A 201 -14.36 2.23 4.50
N LYS A 202 -15.34 2.97 3.98
CA LYS A 202 -15.50 3.31 2.58
C LYS A 202 -15.92 4.76 2.41
N ASN A 203 -15.31 5.48 1.45
CA ASN A 203 -15.81 6.75 0.90
C ASN A 203 -16.26 7.77 1.95
N GLY A 204 -15.38 8.16 2.86
CA GLY A 204 -15.66 9.16 3.90
C GLY A 204 -16.24 8.60 5.19
N ALA A 205 -16.62 7.33 5.26
CA ALA A 205 -17.02 6.71 6.53
C ALA A 205 -15.86 6.71 7.53
N PRO A 206 -16.08 6.85 8.85
CA PRO A 206 -14.98 6.86 9.80
C PRO A 206 -14.35 5.47 9.97
N SER A 207 -13.03 5.46 10.21
CA SER A 207 -12.27 4.27 10.62
C SER A 207 -11.43 4.61 11.85
N GLY A 208 -11.54 3.83 12.91
CA GLY A 208 -10.86 4.08 14.17
C GLY A 208 -11.76 4.05 15.39
N THR A 209 -11.40 4.83 16.41
CA THR A 209 -12.16 4.89 17.67
C THR A 209 -12.39 6.35 18.07
N ALA A 210 -13.52 6.62 18.76
CA ALA A 210 -13.75 7.93 19.35
C ALA A 210 -14.18 7.77 20.81
N GLY A 211 -13.70 8.67 21.68
CA GLY A 211 -14.03 8.67 23.11
C GLY A 211 -13.32 7.58 23.94
N TYR A 212 -12.57 6.68 23.34
CA TYR A 212 -11.87 5.59 24.03
C TYR A 212 -10.41 5.91 24.36
N ALA A 213 -9.89 7.04 23.92
CA ALA A 213 -8.49 7.40 24.09
C ALA A 213 -7.52 6.31 23.57
N LYS A 214 -7.85 5.64 22.46
CA LYS A 214 -7.05 4.57 21.85
C LYS A 214 -6.34 5.09 20.62
N ARG A 215 -5.03 4.81 20.55
CA ARG A 215 -4.21 5.23 19.41
C ARG A 215 -4.42 4.34 18.19
N LEU A 216 -4.29 4.92 17.01
CA LEU A 216 -4.04 4.15 15.81
C LEU A 216 -2.56 3.74 15.78
N GLU A 217 -2.27 2.54 15.30
CA GLU A 217 -0.93 1.97 15.20
C GLU A 217 -0.54 1.64 13.75
N GLY A 218 -1.50 1.30 12.90
CA GLY A 218 -1.29 0.98 11.50
C GLY A 218 -2.51 1.33 10.64
N ILE A 219 -2.29 1.45 9.33
CA ILE A 219 -3.33 1.74 8.35
C ILE A 219 -3.06 1.02 7.04
N GLN A 220 -4.12 0.60 6.38
CA GLN A 220 -4.15 0.16 4.98
C GLN A 220 -5.19 0.98 4.22
N ILE A 221 -4.83 1.41 3.00
CA ILE A 221 -5.71 2.19 2.12
C ILE A 221 -5.62 1.60 0.72
N ILE A 222 -6.75 1.40 0.05
CA ILE A 222 -6.81 0.81 -1.30
C ILE A 222 -7.87 1.49 -2.16
N LEU A 223 -7.53 1.71 -3.44
CA LEU A 223 -8.48 2.10 -4.47
C LEU A 223 -9.08 0.85 -5.11
N VAL A 224 -10.39 0.83 -5.26
CA VAL A 224 -11.12 -0.23 -5.93
C VAL A 224 -11.95 0.37 -7.06
N PRO A 225 -11.81 -0.07 -8.31
CA PRO A 225 -12.66 0.40 -9.40
C PRO A 225 -14.15 0.21 -9.07
N LYS A 226 -15.00 1.15 -9.46
CA LYS A 226 -16.45 1.05 -9.25
C LYS A 226 -17.01 -0.26 -9.84
N GLY A 227 -17.89 -0.89 -9.10
CA GLY A 227 -18.49 -2.17 -9.47
C GLY A 227 -17.67 -3.41 -9.12
N GLN A 228 -16.42 -3.24 -8.69
CA GLN A 228 -15.61 -4.35 -8.20
C GLN A 228 -15.93 -4.67 -6.73
N ALA A 229 -15.62 -5.91 -6.32
CA ALA A 229 -15.84 -6.37 -4.96
C ALA A 229 -15.02 -5.58 -3.94
N ALA A 230 -15.57 -5.32 -2.76
CA ALA A 230 -14.85 -4.74 -1.63
C ALA A 230 -13.66 -5.63 -1.22
N PRO A 231 -12.59 -5.06 -0.65
CA PRO A 231 -11.49 -5.86 -0.13
C PRO A 231 -11.98 -6.85 0.93
N ALA A 232 -11.49 -8.07 0.89
CA ALA A 232 -11.87 -9.11 1.86
C ALA A 232 -11.45 -8.73 3.29
N LYS A 233 -12.20 -9.19 4.30
CA LYS A 233 -11.86 -8.96 5.72
C LYS A 233 -10.48 -9.48 6.10
N ASN A 234 -10.00 -10.53 5.43
CA ASN A 234 -8.66 -11.12 5.63
C ASN A 234 -7.62 -10.66 4.60
N TYR A 235 -7.82 -9.48 3.99
CA TYR A 235 -6.92 -8.93 2.97
C TYR A 235 -5.46 -8.88 3.46
N GLY A 236 -4.52 -9.33 2.62
CA GLY A 236 -3.10 -9.35 2.96
C GLY A 236 -2.72 -10.22 4.17
N GLY A 237 -3.54 -11.22 4.53
CA GLY A 237 -3.32 -12.08 5.69
C GLY A 237 -3.67 -11.44 7.03
N ILE A 238 -4.22 -10.24 7.02
CA ILE A 238 -4.65 -9.50 8.20
C ILE A 238 -6.17 -9.60 8.30
N THR A 239 -6.68 -10.22 9.35
CA THR A 239 -8.13 -10.37 9.57
C THR A 239 -8.67 -9.26 10.45
N SER A 240 -9.71 -8.56 9.98
CA SER A 240 -10.50 -7.64 10.79
C SER A 240 -11.64 -8.38 11.50
N VAL A 241 -11.86 -8.05 12.76
CA VAL A 241 -12.81 -8.76 13.64
C VAL A 241 -13.90 -7.85 14.23
N ARG A 242 -13.84 -6.55 13.96
CA ARG A 242 -14.73 -5.54 14.53
C ARG A 242 -15.21 -4.56 13.47
N ALA A 243 -16.25 -3.79 13.76
CA ALA A 243 -16.69 -2.70 12.90
C ALA A 243 -15.56 -1.72 12.54
N SER A 244 -15.70 -1.00 11.42
CA SER A 244 -14.67 -0.02 10.97
C SER A 244 -14.50 1.15 11.94
N TYR A 245 -15.53 1.47 12.71
CA TYR A 245 -15.53 2.56 13.68
C TYR A 245 -16.26 2.17 14.97
N ILE A 246 -15.66 2.54 16.10
CA ILE A 246 -16.17 2.26 17.44
C ILE A 246 -16.17 3.59 18.23
N ALA A 247 -17.36 4.11 18.52
CA ALA A 247 -17.56 5.32 19.30
C ALA A 247 -18.18 4.98 20.66
N LYS A 248 -17.85 5.81 21.70
CA LYS A 248 -18.46 5.81 23.03
C LYS A 248 -19.69 6.68 23.01
#